data_c3d25f5e3d5c5055dc4fdbb99bff43c4
#
_entry.id   c3d25f5e3d5c5055dc4fdbb99bff43c4
#
_cell.length_a   1.000
_cell.length_b   1.000
_cell.length_c   1.000
_cell.angle_alpha   90.00
_cell.angle_beta   90.00
_cell.angle_gamma   90.00
#
_symmetry.space_group_name_H-M   'P 1'
#
loop_
_entity.id
_entity.type
_entity.pdbx_description
1 polymer ?
#
loop_
_entity_poly.entity_id
_entity_poly.type
_entity_poly.pdbx_seq_one_letter_code
_entity_poly.pdbx_strand_id
1 'polypeptide(L)'
;MAICKVNYEIKNFNLDEAKEIIKTRPQNLSLNEMFMVANSYPKGSQEFIDVFETAVRMYPKDEIASINAAAAALSRNDLVSAERYLNMVNVNKQLPEYSNAMGVLMLLKGEYEHAEEYLKAAAKSGLQAAGQNLEELAKKKTNAAEIEKIENRDK
;
A
#
# COMPACT_ATOMS: atom_id res chain seq x y z
N MET A 1 -5.47 13.71 23.12
CA MET A 1 -4.80 13.58 21.82
C MET A 1 -4.74 12.13 21.38
N ALA A 2 -4.95 11.85 20.11
CA ALA A 2 -4.95 10.49 19.56
C ALA A 2 -3.63 9.74 19.83
N ILE A 3 -2.50 10.43 19.81
CA ILE A 3 -1.17 9.84 20.08
C ILE A 3 -1.06 9.28 21.49
N CYS A 4 -1.58 9.99 22.50
CA CYS A 4 -1.56 9.50 23.89
C CYS A 4 -2.46 8.27 24.08
N LYS A 5 -3.59 8.23 23.38
CA LYS A 5 -4.54 7.12 23.43
C LYS A 5 -3.96 5.86 22.78
N VAL A 6 -3.28 6.01 21.65
CA VAL A 6 -2.57 4.93 20.96
C VAL A 6 -1.43 4.38 21.82
N ASN A 7 -0.64 5.25 22.45
CA ASN A 7 0.43 4.85 23.36
C ASN A 7 -0.09 4.11 24.60
N TYR A 8 -1.28 4.48 25.09
CA TYR A 8 -1.90 3.80 26.23
C TYR A 8 -2.34 2.37 25.87
N GLU A 9 -2.94 2.17 24.69
CA GLU A 9 -3.31 0.85 24.19
C GLU A 9 -2.08 -0.03 23.94
N ILE A 10 -0.97 0.53 23.44
CA ILE A 10 0.30 -0.16 23.21
C ILE A 10 0.91 -0.73 24.49
N LYS A 11 0.73 -0.07 25.65
CA LYS A 11 1.28 -0.54 26.91
C LYS A 11 0.85 -1.95 27.30
N ASN A 12 -0.36 -2.35 26.91
CA ASN A 12 -0.92 -3.67 27.21
C ASN A 12 -0.86 -4.63 26.01
N PHE A 13 -0.23 -4.20 24.93
CA PHE A 13 -0.12 -4.97 23.70
C PHE A 13 1.06 -5.95 23.78
N ASN A 14 0.76 -7.23 23.64
CA ASN A 14 1.77 -8.28 23.51
C ASN A 14 1.81 -8.74 22.05
N LEU A 15 2.92 -8.42 21.37
CA LEU A 15 3.09 -8.73 19.94
C LEU A 15 3.08 -10.22 19.65
N ASP A 16 3.75 -11.03 20.45
CA ASP A 16 3.83 -12.48 20.24
C ASP A 16 2.47 -13.14 20.43
N GLU A 17 1.72 -12.72 21.45
CA GLU A 17 0.35 -13.15 21.66
C GLU A 17 -0.56 -12.72 20.48
N ALA A 18 -0.43 -11.49 20.03
CA ALA A 18 -1.21 -10.97 18.89
C ALA A 18 -0.93 -11.74 17.60
N LYS A 19 0.30 -12.17 17.36
CA LYS A 19 0.66 -13.03 16.23
C LYS A 19 -0.05 -14.39 16.24
N GLU A 20 -0.29 -14.95 17.42
CA GLU A 20 -1.07 -16.18 17.56
C GLU A 20 -2.58 -15.91 17.44
N ILE A 21 -3.05 -14.83 18.05
CA ILE A 21 -4.47 -14.44 17.98
C ILE A 21 -4.91 -14.18 16.54
N ILE A 22 -4.09 -13.52 15.74
CA ILE A 22 -4.47 -13.20 14.35
C ILE A 22 -4.69 -14.45 13.48
N LYS A 23 -3.99 -15.53 13.80
CA LYS A 23 -4.12 -16.81 13.09
C LYS A 23 -5.35 -17.60 13.52
N THR A 24 -5.74 -17.49 14.77
CA THR A 24 -6.76 -18.35 15.41
C THR A 24 -8.08 -17.63 15.68
N ARG A 25 -8.01 -16.39 16.12
CA ARG A 25 -9.15 -15.56 16.58
C ARG A 25 -8.99 -14.10 16.18
N PRO A 26 -8.82 -13.77 14.88
CA PRO A 26 -8.54 -12.41 14.43
C PRO A 26 -9.58 -11.39 14.88
N GLN A 27 -10.82 -11.80 15.11
CA GLN A 27 -11.86 -10.92 15.63
C GLN A 27 -11.59 -10.34 17.02
N ASN A 28 -10.62 -10.90 17.75
CA ASN A 28 -10.21 -10.40 19.05
C ASN A 28 -9.14 -9.30 18.98
N LEU A 29 -8.68 -8.96 17.77
CA LEU A 29 -7.74 -7.87 17.54
C LEU A 29 -8.43 -6.67 16.91
N SER A 30 -8.09 -5.48 17.37
CA SER A 30 -8.43 -4.24 16.70
C SER A 30 -7.64 -4.10 15.40
N LEU A 31 -8.12 -3.24 14.49
CA LEU A 31 -7.42 -2.96 13.25
C LEU A 31 -5.99 -2.43 13.49
N ASN A 32 -5.82 -1.56 14.49
CA ASN A 32 -4.50 -1.02 14.85
C ASN A 32 -3.55 -2.12 15.35
N GLU A 33 -4.04 -3.06 16.16
CA GLU A 33 -3.24 -4.22 16.60
C GLU A 33 -2.85 -5.10 15.42
N MET A 34 -3.74 -5.32 14.46
CA MET A 34 -3.41 -6.04 13.22
C MET A 34 -2.30 -5.33 12.44
N PHE A 35 -2.35 -4.00 12.31
CA PHE A 35 -1.30 -3.23 11.64
C PHE A 35 0.04 -3.31 12.38
N MET A 36 0.04 -3.35 13.70
CA MET A 36 1.25 -3.57 14.49
C MET A 36 1.84 -4.97 14.24
N VAL A 37 0.99 -5.98 14.15
CA VAL A 37 1.42 -7.35 13.78
C VAL A 37 2.00 -7.36 12.36
N ALA A 38 1.35 -6.74 11.39
CA ALA A 38 1.86 -6.66 10.03
C ALA A 38 3.26 -6.03 9.98
N ASN A 39 3.42 -4.87 10.63
CA ASN A 39 4.67 -4.13 10.64
C ASN A 39 5.82 -4.84 11.37
N SER A 40 5.54 -5.91 12.11
CA SER A 40 6.57 -6.76 12.73
C SER A 40 7.20 -7.75 11.76
N TYR A 41 6.59 -7.95 10.60
CA TYR A 41 7.13 -8.82 9.54
C TYR A 41 7.86 -8.00 8.47
N PRO A 42 8.79 -8.60 7.74
CA PRO A 42 9.43 -7.95 6.60
C PRO A 42 8.38 -7.53 5.55
N LYS A 43 8.51 -6.32 5.02
CA LYS A 43 7.62 -5.82 3.97
C LYS A 43 7.65 -6.74 2.76
N GLY A 44 6.50 -7.12 2.25
CA GLY A 44 6.34 -8.03 1.12
C GLY A 44 6.49 -9.51 1.46
N SER A 45 6.75 -9.88 2.72
CA SER A 45 6.69 -11.28 3.14
C SER A 45 5.27 -11.82 3.08
N GLN A 46 5.12 -13.14 3.04
CA GLN A 46 3.80 -13.76 3.04
C GLN A 46 3.01 -13.40 4.29
N GLU A 47 3.66 -13.43 5.45
CA GLU A 47 3.06 -13.08 6.73
C GLU A 47 2.55 -11.63 6.76
N PHE A 48 3.33 -10.70 6.21
CA PHE A 48 2.95 -9.30 6.08
C PHE A 48 1.64 -9.15 5.28
N ILE A 49 1.54 -9.85 4.17
CA ILE A 49 0.36 -9.81 3.29
C ILE A 49 -0.83 -10.50 3.92
N ASP A 50 -0.66 -11.67 4.51
CA ASP A 50 -1.72 -12.42 5.16
C ASP A 50 -2.40 -11.61 6.27
N VAL A 51 -1.63 -10.79 7.00
CA VAL A 51 -2.19 -9.91 8.03
C VAL A 51 -3.08 -8.83 7.42
N PHE A 52 -2.65 -8.17 6.33
CA PHE A 52 -3.47 -7.15 5.68
C PHE A 52 -4.71 -7.74 5.01
N GLU A 53 -4.62 -8.92 4.41
CA GLU A 53 -5.78 -9.63 3.89
C GLU A 53 -6.78 -9.98 5.01
N THR A 54 -6.27 -10.40 6.14
CA THR A 54 -7.10 -10.67 7.33
C THR A 54 -7.76 -9.39 7.83
N ALA A 55 -7.04 -8.26 7.86
CA ALA A 55 -7.58 -6.98 8.27
C ALA A 55 -8.76 -6.54 7.37
N VAL A 56 -8.65 -6.66 6.06
CA VAL A 56 -9.75 -6.35 5.13
C VAL A 56 -10.93 -7.28 5.34
N ARG A 57 -10.67 -8.57 5.56
CA ARG A 57 -11.74 -9.55 5.81
C ARG A 57 -12.50 -9.26 7.09
N MET A 58 -11.80 -8.85 8.15
CA MET A 58 -12.39 -8.54 9.44
C MET A 58 -13.06 -7.15 9.47
N TYR A 59 -12.51 -6.20 8.73
CA TYR A 59 -12.97 -4.81 8.67
C TYR A 59 -13.28 -4.37 7.22
N PRO A 60 -14.25 -5.01 6.54
CA PRO A 60 -14.46 -4.81 5.10
C PRO A 60 -14.99 -3.41 4.74
N LYS A 61 -15.48 -2.66 5.73
CA LYS A 61 -15.95 -1.28 5.54
C LYS A 61 -14.87 -0.23 5.85
N ASP A 62 -13.73 -0.67 6.37
CA ASP A 62 -12.62 0.23 6.67
C ASP A 62 -11.75 0.41 5.43
N GLU A 63 -11.82 1.60 4.84
CA GLU A 63 -11.10 1.92 3.61
C GLU A 63 -9.59 2.04 3.83
N ILE A 64 -9.15 2.36 5.05
CA ILE A 64 -7.71 2.38 5.39
C ILE A 64 -7.14 0.96 5.34
N ALA A 65 -7.89 -0.03 5.85
CA ALA A 65 -7.52 -1.44 5.71
C ALA A 65 -7.36 -1.84 4.23
N SER A 66 -8.28 -1.41 3.37
CA SER A 66 -8.22 -1.67 1.93
C SER A 66 -7.02 -0.99 1.26
N ILE A 67 -6.72 0.26 1.59
CA ILE A 67 -5.54 0.97 1.06
C ILE A 67 -4.24 0.27 1.47
N ASN A 68 -4.13 -0.14 2.73
CA ASN A 68 -2.96 -0.86 3.23
C ASN A 68 -2.80 -2.24 2.60
N ALA A 69 -3.90 -2.96 2.39
CA ALA A 69 -3.89 -4.24 1.69
C ALA A 69 -3.47 -4.08 0.22
N ALA A 70 -3.90 -3.01 -0.44
CA ALA A 70 -3.45 -2.68 -1.79
C ALA A 70 -1.95 -2.41 -1.84
N ALA A 71 -1.42 -1.62 -0.91
CA ALA A 71 0.02 -1.37 -0.81
C ALA A 71 0.81 -2.65 -0.59
N ALA A 72 0.32 -3.55 0.26
CA ALA A 72 0.92 -4.87 0.48
C ALA A 72 0.92 -5.73 -0.79
N ALA A 73 -0.19 -5.76 -1.53
CA ALA A 73 -0.29 -6.47 -2.80
C ALA A 73 0.70 -5.89 -3.86
N LEU A 74 0.81 -4.56 -3.94
CA LEU A 74 1.75 -3.89 -4.85
C LEU A 74 3.21 -4.24 -4.54
N SER A 75 3.56 -4.45 -3.28
CA SER A 75 4.92 -4.86 -2.89
C SER A 75 5.35 -6.21 -3.48
N ARG A 76 4.40 -7.02 -3.92
CA ARG A 76 4.61 -8.31 -4.59
C ARG A 76 4.25 -8.30 -6.08
N ASN A 77 3.99 -7.14 -6.67
CA ASN A 77 3.48 -7.02 -8.03
C ASN A 77 2.14 -7.75 -8.27
N ASP A 78 1.35 -7.96 -7.22
CA ASP A 78 -0.01 -8.50 -7.36
C ASP A 78 -0.98 -7.38 -7.73
N LEU A 79 -0.99 -7.04 -9.02
CA LEU A 79 -1.79 -5.93 -9.55
C LEU A 79 -3.29 -6.20 -9.46
N VAL A 80 -3.70 -7.46 -9.58
CA VAL A 80 -5.11 -7.86 -9.52
C VAL A 80 -5.69 -7.62 -8.13
N SER A 81 -5.00 -8.09 -7.10
CA SER A 81 -5.42 -7.86 -5.72
C SER A 81 -5.36 -6.39 -5.35
N ALA A 82 -4.32 -5.67 -5.76
CA ALA A 82 -4.17 -4.25 -5.51
C ALA A 82 -5.35 -3.44 -6.10
N GLU A 83 -5.70 -3.69 -7.36
CA GLU A 83 -6.83 -3.05 -8.02
C GLU A 83 -8.15 -3.35 -7.32
N ARG A 84 -8.36 -4.60 -6.94
CA ARG A 84 -9.55 -5.02 -6.18
C ARG A 84 -9.69 -4.25 -4.87
N TYR A 85 -8.62 -4.15 -4.09
CA TYR A 85 -8.64 -3.42 -2.82
C TYR A 85 -8.86 -1.91 -3.02
N LEU A 86 -8.21 -1.30 -4.01
CA LEU A 86 -8.39 0.13 -4.30
C LEU A 86 -9.81 0.46 -4.79
N ASN A 87 -10.46 -0.47 -5.49
CA ASN A 87 -11.85 -0.32 -5.91
C ASN A 87 -12.85 -0.37 -4.73
N MET A 88 -12.45 -0.85 -3.57
CA MET A 88 -13.26 -0.81 -2.36
C MET A 88 -13.28 0.58 -1.70
N VAL A 89 -12.37 1.45 -2.07
CA VAL A 89 -12.25 2.81 -1.52
C VAL A 89 -13.22 3.75 -2.23
N ASN A 90 -14.07 4.44 -1.47
CA ASN A 90 -15.06 5.38 -2.00
C ASN A 90 -14.87 6.81 -1.47
N VAL A 91 -14.82 6.96 -0.16
CA VAL A 91 -14.78 8.26 0.54
C VAL A 91 -13.36 8.79 0.69
N ASN A 92 -12.38 7.91 0.92
CA ASN A 92 -11.01 8.27 1.25
C ASN A 92 -10.07 8.36 0.02
N LYS A 93 -10.61 8.63 -1.17
CA LYS A 93 -9.81 8.78 -2.40
C LYS A 93 -8.89 10.01 -2.39
N GLN A 94 -9.20 10.99 -1.53
CA GLN A 94 -8.36 12.17 -1.35
C GLN A 94 -7.11 11.93 -0.48
N LEU A 95 -7.03 10.79 0.19
CA LEU A 95 -5.86 10.48 1.02
C LEU A 95 -4.60 10.31 0.17
N PRO A 96 -3.45 10.88 0.62
CA PRO A 96 -2.18 10.71 -0.09
C PRO A 96 -1.79 9.25 -0.29
N GLU A 97 -2.09 8.39 0.68
CA GLU A 97 -1.82 6.96 0.63
C GLU A 97 -2.60 6.27 -0.49
N TYR A 98 -3.87 6.66 -0.70
CA TYR A 98 -4.67 6.17 -1.83
C TYR A 98 -4.06 6.60 -3.16
N SER A 99 -3.76 7.88 -3.31
CA SER A 99 -3.15 8.42 -4.53
C SER A 99 -1.78 7.78 -4.81
N ASN A 100 -0.97 7.57 -3.78
CA ASN A 100 0.31 6.88 -3.93
C ASN A 100 0.12 5.43 -4.40
N ALA A 101 -0.80 4.69 -3.81
CA ALA A 101 -1.10 3.31 -4.21
C ALA A 101 -1.63 3.23 -5.66
N MET A 102 -2.53 4.13 -6.05
CA MET A 102 -3.00 4.24 -7.43
C MET A 102 -1.86 4.56 -8.39
N GLY A 103 -0.98 5.49 -8.02
CA GLY A 103 0.19 5.86 -8.82
C GLY A 103 1.14 4.68 -9.02
N VAL A 104 1.42 3.92 -7.97
CA VAL A 104 2.26 2.70 -8.07
C VAL A 104 1.58 1.64 -8.95
N LEU A 105 0.27 1.44 -8.81
CA LEU A 105 -0.49 0.52 -9.65
C LEU A 105 -0.36 0.91 -11.13
N MET A 106 -0.56 2.18 -11.46
CA MET A 106 -0.43 2.69 -12.84
C MET A 106 1.00 2.56 -13.36
N LEU A 107 1.99 2.85 -12.51
CA LEU A 107 3.40 2.67 -12.85
C LEU A 107 3.72 1.22 -13.24
N LEU A 108 3.25 0.26 -12.46
CA LEU A 108 3.47 -1.16 -12.71
C LEU A 108 2.68 -1.68 -13.92
N LYS A 109 1.57 -1.05 -14.27
CA LYS A 109 0.83 -1.31 -15.51
C LYS A 109 1.46 -0.67 -16.75
N GLY A 110 2.45 0.21 -16.59
CA GLY A 110 3.05 0.98 -17.69
C GLY A 110 2.25 2.22 -18.10
N GLU A 111 1.24 2.59 -17.36
CA GLU A 111 0.41 3.79 -17.58
C GLU A 111 1.07 5.02 -16.93
N TYR A 112 2.19 5.48 -17.49
CA TYR A 112 3.10 6.44 -16.85
C TYR A 112 2.50 7.83 -16.66
N GLU A 113 1.64 8.31 -17.56
CA GLU A 113 0.98 9.61 -17.42
C GLU A 113 0.04 9.62 -16.21
N HIS A 114 -0.82 8.61 -16.09
CA HIS A 114 -1.72 8.47 -14.94
C HIS A 114 -0.95 8.26 -13.64
N ALA A 115 0.12 7.46 -13.68
CA ALA A 115 1.00 7.27 -12.53
C ALA A 115 1.57 8.59 -12.03
N GLU A 116 2.04 9.45 -12.95
CA GLU A 116 2.61 10.75 -12.62
C GLU A 116 1.60 11.67 -11.94
N GLU A 117 0.37 11.74 -12.44
CA GLU A 117 -0.70 12.55 -11.84
C GLU A 117 -0.98 12.14 -10.40
N TYR A 118 -1.18 10.84 -10.16
CA TYR A 118 -1.43 10.32 -8.81
C TYR A 118 -0.25 10.54 -7.86
N LEU A 119 0.96 10.26 -8.31
CA LEU A 119 2.16 10.38 -7.48
C LEU A 119 2.48 11.85 -7.16
N LYS A 120 2.28 12.78 -8.09
CA LYS A 120 2.42 14.21 -7.84
C LYS A 120 1.41 14.70 -6.80
N ALA A 121 0.17 14.26 -6.87
CA ALA A 121 -0.85 14.59 -5.88
C ALA A 121 -0.46 14.11 -4.48
N ALA A 122 0.01 12.88 -4.36
CA ALA A 122 0.47 12.32 -3.09
C ALA A 122 1.72 13.03 -2.55
N ALA A 123 2.70 13.32 -3.41
CA ALA A 123 3.92 14.03 -3.03
C ALA A 123 3.64 15.47 -2.58
N LYS A 124 2.71 16.15 -3.24
CA LYS A 124 2.28 17.51 -2.86
C LYS A 124 1.68 17.55 -1.45
N SER A 125 1.08 16.46 -1.01
CA SER A 125 0.54 16.32 0.35
C SER A 125 1.61 15.94 1.39
N GLY A 126 2.89 15.83 0.99
CA GLY A 126 4.02 15.57 1.87
C GLY A 126 4.35 14.08 2.09
N LEU A 127 3.75 13.17 1.32
CA LEU A 127 4.04 11.74 1.44
C LEU A 127 5.40 11.43 0.78
N GLN A 128 6.40 11.12 1.59
CA GLN A 128 7.78 10.86 1.14
C GLN A 128 7.88 9.70 0.15
N ALA A 129 7.12 8.63 0.38
CA ALA A 129 7.08 7.47 -0.51
C ALA A 129 6.68 7.85 -1.95
N ALA A 130 5.77 8.82 -2.11
CA ALA A 130 5.36 9.30 -3.43
C ALA A 130 6.49 10.00 -4.18
N GLY A 131 7.35 10.75 -3.48
CA GLY A 131 8.54 11.35 -4.07
C GLY A 131 9.52 10.30 -4.61
N GLN A 132 9.75 9.25 -3.85
CA GLN A 132 10.59 8.11 -4.27
C GLN A 132 9.99 7.38 -5.48
N ASN A 133 8.68 7.19 -5.50
CA ASN A 133 7.99 6.58 -6.63
C ASN A 133 8.02 7.46 -7.89
N LEU A 134 8.00 8.78 -7.75
CA LEU A 134 8.19 9.71 -8.88
C LEU A 134 9.59 9.60 -9.49
N GLU A 135 10.62 9.43 -8.67
CA GLU A 135 11.99 9.21 -9.16
C GLU A 135 12.08 7.90 -9.96
N GLU A 136 11.45 6.83 -9.45
CA GLU A 136 11.39 5.56 -10.14
C GLU A 136 10.64 5.65 -11.47
N LEU A 137 9.53 6.39 -11.48
CA LEU A 137 8.76 6.68 -12.70
C LEU A 137 9.60 7.42 -13.75
N ALA A 138 10.38 8.42 -13.34
CA ALA A 138 11.23 9.17 -14.24
C ALA A 138 12.28 8.28 -14.90
N LYS A 139 12.88 7.35 -14.15
CA LYS A 139 13.84 6.36 -14.68
C LYS A 139 13.17 5.45 -15.71
N LYS A 140 11.95 4.95 -15.43
CA LYS A 140 11.21 4.08 -16.35
C LYS A 140 10.82 4.80 -17.64
N LYS A 141 10.41 6.06 -17.57
CA LYS A 141 10.11 6.89 -18.75
C LYS A 141 11.34 7.09 -19.63
N THR A 142 12.50 7.37 -19.04
CA THR A 142 13.77 7.54 -19.76
C THR A 142 14.16 6.26 -20.48
N ASN A 143 14.12 5.13 -19.79
CA ASN A 143 14.44 3.83 -20.37
C ASN A 143 13.51 3.45 -21.52
N ALA A 144 12.20 3.69 -21.38
CA ALA A 144 11.22 3.44 -22.44
C ALA A 144 11.51 4.28 -23.70
N ALA A 145 11.84 5.56 -23.53
CA ALA A 145 12.18 6.46 -24.64
C ALA A 145 13.49 6.03 -25.34
N GLU A 146 14.47 5.51 -24.62
CA GLU A 146 15.72 5.01 -25.19
C GLU A 146 15.49 3.73 -25.99
N ILE A 147 14.68 2.79 -25.49
CA ILE A 147 14.31 1.56 -26.20
C ILE A 147 13.59 1.89 -27.51
N GLU A 148 12.64 2.79 -27.49
CA GLU A 148 11.91 3.23 -28.68
C GLU A 148 12.85 3.82 -29.75
N LYS A 149 13.83 4.62 -29.33
CA LYS A 149 14.85 5.16 -30.26
C LYS A 149 15.70 4.08 -30.90
N ILE A 150 16.06 3.03 -30.16
CA ILE A 150 16.83 1.90 -30.66
C ILE A 150 16.01 1.11 -31.67
N GLU A 151 14.77 0.76 -31.34
CA GLU A 151 13.87 0.03 -32.24
C GLU A 151 13.59 0.78 -33.53
N ASN A 152 13.49 2.11 -33.49
CA ASN A 152 13.28 2.94 -34.67
C ASN A 152 14.54 3.11 -35.53
N ARG A 153 15.73 2.88 -34.99
CA ARG A 153 16.98 2.89 -35.79
C ARG A 153 17.12 1.65 -36.67
N ASP A 154 16.55 0.54 -36.23
CA ASP A 154 16.67 -0.75 -36.92
C ASP A 154 15.58 -0.95 -37.99
N LYS A 155 14.73 0.04 -38.19
CA LYS A 155 13.72 0.10 -39.24
C LYS A 155 14.17 0.99 -40.41
#